data_d4d3ed1f6d214d1b7eb7fd55ef9d35f0
#
_entry.id   d4d3ed1f6d214d1b7eb7fd55ef9d35f0
#
_cell.length_a   1.000
_cell.length_b   1.000
_cell.length_c   1.000
_cell.angle_alpha   90.00
_cell.angle_beta   90.00
_cell.angle_gamma   90.00
#
_symmetry.space_group_name_H-M   'P 1'
#
loop_
_entity.id
_entity.type
_entity.pdbx_description
1 polymer ?
#
loop_
_entity_poly.entity_id
_entity_poly.type
_entity_poly.pdbx_seq_one_letter_code
_entity_poly.pdbx_strand_id
1 'polypeptide(L)'
;MKCIRLHLLLSALLLISVSAFAGPRSFRQAKQIAERQAALLGIVMDESAASQAKSFGFGDKSQTSDQETASYYVFPHGEGKGFTIVSGDDCLPEIVGYTDQGTYDEASLPESYKNFMKAYQEMVEAVTKGDQATLRNLAEVKAYRSSVNSIHSKAVSPLLGNIAWNQSKPFNNMCPIYDGKNRAVTGCVATAMAQMMAYYKHPKQLLQDIPEYTKKWYDRDVAVPGISKSDGVYDWDNMLPFYSSAKGSYTEVQANAVAKLMFHCGAAVQMRYGEQSGANLTPAPLAKYFGYDADMMLDLSRSLYSLAEWTQILDNELAAGRPVFYSGSSTDGGHQFICDGSDGQGLYHINWGWGGYQNGYFDVTILNPEKGGVGSGNAQDGYNRSCSMLVGVAPDNGKVDEPVAPFAPIVQSYWDKMSVFELTKDTRNQVSD
;
A
#
# COMPACT_ATOMS: atom_id res chain seq x y z
N MET A 1 -37.96 54.76 11.64
CA MET A 1 -38.37 53.40 12.07
C MET A 1 -38.54 52.40 10.92
N LYS A 2 -37.83 52.53 9.79
CA LYS A 2 -37.89 51.57 8.66
C LYS A 2 -36.58 50.85 8.38
N CYS A 3 -35.46 51.19 9.01
CA CYS A 3 -34.16 50.55 8.78
C CYS A 3 -33.83 49.38 9.72
N ILE A 4 -34.53 49.20 10.83
CA ILE A 4 -34.23 48.17 11.84
C ILE A 4 -34.85 46.81 11.47
N ARG A 5 -35.91 46.80 10.64
CA ARG A 5 -36.56 45.52 10.21
C ARG A 5 -35.86 44.79 9.09
N LEU A 6 -34.95 45.45 8.37
CA LEU A 6 -34.23 44.83 7.24
C LEU A 6 -32.99 44.06 7.70
N HIS A 7 -32.38 44.45 8.82
CA HIS A 7 -31.21 43.77 9.37
C HIS A 7 -31.53 42.49 10.13
N LEU A 8 -32.76 42.34 10.65
CA LEU A 8 -33.21 41.13 11.32
C LEU A 8 -33.66 40.02 10.36
N LEU A 9 -33.96 40.36 9.11
CA LEU A 9 -34.28 39.37 8.06
C LEU A 9 -33.01 38.85 7.34
N LEU A 10 -31.91 39.64 7.32
CA LEU A 10 -30.64 39.17 6.75
C LEU A 10 -29.84 38.29 7.71
N SER A 11 -30.03 38.48 9.04
CA SER A 11 -29.36 37.63 10.05
C SER A 11 -30.06 36.28 10.27
N ALA A 12 -31.32 36.14 9.86
CA ALA A 12 -32.03 34.85 9.92
C ALA A 12 -31.76 33.92 8.71
N LEU A 13 -31.18 34.47 7.62
CA LEU A 13 -30.85 33.67 6.44
C LEU A 13 -29.43 33.09 6.46
N LEU A 14 -28.62 33.41 7.47
CA LEU A 14 -27.24 32.97 7.60
C LEU A 14 -27.04 31.83 8.62
N LEU A 15 -28.13 31.24 9.11
CA LEU A 15 -28.11 30.12 10.07
C LEU A 15 -28.83 28.86 9.58
N ILE A 16 -29.06 28.74 8.29
CA ILE A 16 -29.20 27.42 7.70
C ILE A 16 -27.76 27.00 7.30
N SER A 17 -26.94 26.73 8.30
CA SER A 17 -25.92 25.71 8.14
C SER A 17 -26.70 24.43 7.79
N VAL A 18 -26.80 24.13 6.51
CA VAL A 18 -27.07 22.77 6.06
C VAL A 18 -25.91 21.99 6.67
N SER A 19 -26.08 21.48 7.89
CA SER A 19 -25.41 20.28 8.30
C SER A 19 -25.85 19.25 7.26
N ALA A 20 -25.12 19.15 6.17
CA ALA A 20 -25.19 17.97 5.34
C ALA A 20 -24.82 16.84 6.32
N PHE A 21 -25.83 16.19 6.87
CA PHE A 21 -25.65 14.98 7.62
C PHE A 21 -25.00 14.04 6.62
N ALA A 22 -23.73 13.79 6.83
CA ALA A 22 -23.02 12.71 6.20
C ALA A 22 -23.87 11.45 6.40
N GLY A 23 -24.04 10.69 5.35
CA GLY A 23 -24.91 9.54 5.37
C GLY A 23 -24.55 8.52 4.28
N PRO A 24 -25.20 7.37 4.31
CA PRO A 24 -24.94 6.29 3.36
C PRO A 24 -25.22 6.76 1.93
N ARG A 25 -24.27 6.45 1.02
CA ARG A 25 -24.49 6.63 -0.41
C ARG A 25 -25.38 5.53 -0.95
N SER A 26 -26.42 5.92 -1.71
CA SER A 26 -27.21 4.97 -2.46
C SER A 26 -26.38 4.36 -3.60
N PHE A 27 -26.76 3.15 -4.03
CA PHE A 27 -26.17 2.50 -5.21
C PHE A 27 -26.14 3.41 -6.44
N ARG A 28 -27.21 4.19 -6.66
CA ARG A 28 -27.33 5.13 -7.79
C ARG A 28 -26.26 6.24 -7.72
N GLN A 29 -26.03 6.81 -6.55
CA GLN A 29 -24.99 7.81 -6.34
C GLN A 29 -23.60 7.21 -6.55
N ALA A 30 -23.36 6.04 -5.99
CA ALA A 30 -22.10 5.32 -6.17
C ALA A 30 -21.84 4.97 -7.65
N LYS A 31 -22.86 4.55 -8.40
CA LYS A 31 -22.76 4.28 -9.84
C LYS A 31 -22.34 5.54 -10.62
N GLN A 32 -22.97 6.70 -10.33
CA GLN A 32 -22.59 7.96 -10.98
C GLN A 32 -21.13 8.37 -10.72
N ILE A 33 -20.64 8.10 -9.48
CA ILE A 33 -19.24 8.34 -9.13
C ILE A 33 -18.34 7.42 -9.95
N ALA A 34 -18.66 6.13 -10.02
CA ALA A 34 -17.87 5.15 -10.79
C ALA A 34 -17.85 5.46 -12.28
N GLU A 35 -18.99 5.85 -12.87
CA GLU A 35 -19.08 6.27 -14.27
C GLU A 35 -18.21 7.50 -14.55
N ARG A 36 -18.22 8.48 -13.65
CA ARG A 36 -17.35 9.68 -13.75
C ARG A 36 -15.87 9.31 -13.66
N GLN A 37 -15.50 8.40 -12.75
CA GLN A 37 -14.12 7.93 -12.64
C GLN A 37 -13.67 7.17 -13.89
N ALA A 38 -14.48 6.25 -14.40
CA ALA A 38 -14.20 5.52 -15.64
C ALA A 38 -14.02 6.49 -16.84
N ALA A 39 -14.85 7.51 -16.93
CA ALA A 39 -14.73 8.53 -17.97
C ALA A 39 -13.41 9.32 -17.89
N LEU A 40 -12.91 9.61 -16.68
CA LEU A 40 -11.58 10.23 -16.48
C LEU A 40 -10.44 9.34 -17.00
N LEU A 41 -10.63 8.02 -16.94
CA LEU A 41 -9.69 7.04 -17.48
C LEU A 41 -9.86 6.81 -19.01
N GLY A 42 -10.80 7.50 -19.64
CA GLY A 42 -11.14 7.27 -21.05
C GLY A 42 -11.91 5.96 -21.30
N ILE A 43 -12.49 5.37 -20.25
CA ILE A 43 -13.23 4.11 -20.30
C ILE A 43 -14.72 4.41 -20.31
N VAL A 44 -15.43 3.81 -21.27
CA VAL A 44 -16.89 3.76 -21.25
C VAL A 44 -17.30 2.47 -20.57
N MET A 45 -18.01 2.58 -19.43
CA MET A 45 -18.54 1.44 -18.72
C MET A 45 -19.64 0.77 -19.56
N ASP A 46 -19.53 -0.54 -19.72
CA ASP A 46 -20.57 -1.33 -20.37
C ASP A 46 -21.79 -1.46 -19.44
N GLU A 47 -23.01 -1.29 -19.97
CA GLU A 47 -24.25 -1.47 -19.15
C GLU A 47 -24.36 -2.87 -18.55
N SER A 48 -23.87 -3.90 -19.29
CA SER A 48 -23.79 -5.27 -18.80
C SER A 48 -22.81 -5.41 -17.64
N ALA A 49 -21.67 -4.68 -17.66
CA ALA A 49 -20.70 -4.67 -16.56
C ALA A 49 -21.26 -3.91 -15.36
N ALA A 50 -21.95 -2.81 -15.56
CA ALA A 50 -22.62 -2.07 -14.50
C ALA A 50 -23.68 -2.91 -13.76
N SER A 51 -24.32 -3.86 -14.47
CA SER A 51 -25.25 -4.82 -13.85
C SER A 51 -24.57 -5.88 -12.99
N GLN A 52 -23.25 -6.06 -13.12
CA GLN A 52 -22.42 -6.94 -12.30
C GLN A 52 -21.83 -6.24 -11.06
N ALA A 53 -22.18 -4.97 -10.85
CA ALA A 53 -21.75 -4.24 -9.67
C ALA A 53 -22.16 -4.97 -8.39
N LYS A 54 -21.24 -4.95 -7.43
CA LYS A 54 -21.43 -5.61 -6.13
C LYS A 54 -21.45 -4.57 -5.02
N SER A 55 -22.35 -4.77 -4.06
CA SER A 55 -22.41 -4.01 -2.82
C SER A 55 -21.94 -4.87 -1.65
N PHE A 56 -21.10 -4.31 -0.80
CA PHE A 56 -20.52 -4.99 0.35
C PHE A 56 -21.00 -4.28 1.61
N GLY A 57 -21.89 -4.93 2.35
CA GLY A 57 -22.44 -4.45 3.63
C GLY A 57 -21.66 -5.00 4.83
N PHE A 58 -22.14 -4.68 6.02
CA PHE A 58 -21.64 -5.23 7.27
C PHE A 58 -21.94 -6.73 7.35
N GLY A 59 -20.92 -7.57 7.22
CA GLY A 59 -21.01 -9.04 7.19
C GLY A 59 -20.64 -9.64 5.84
N ASP A 60 -20.11 -10.87 5.86
CA ASP A 60 -19.39 -11.56 4.78
C ASP A 60 -20.17 -11.88 3.49
N LYS A 61 -21.22 -11.16 3.14
CA LYS A 61 -22.01 -11.48 1.93
C LYS A 61 -22.11 -10.28 1.00
N SER A 62 -21.52 -10.42 -0.19
CA SER A 62 -21.81 -9.54 -1.32
C SER A 62 -23.29 -9.71 -1.75
N GLN A 63 -23.96 -8.60 -2.03
CA GLN A 63 -25.33 -8.61 -2.52
C GLN A 63 -25.43 -7.85 -3.85
N THR A 64 -26.29 -8.33 -4.74
CA THR A 64 -26.50 -7.80 -6.10
C THR A 64 -27.69 -6.85 -6.21
N SER A 65 -28.14 -6.19 -5.15
CA SER A 65 -29.33 -5.34 -5.21
C SER A 65 -29.22 -4.08 -4.36
N ASP A 66 -30.09 -3.12 -4.63
CA ASP A 66 -30.30 -1.81 -4.01
C ASP A 66 -30.42 -1.83 -2.47
N GLN A 67 -29.40 -2.32 -1.77
CA GLN A 67 -29.36 -2.13 -0.33
C GLN A 67 -29.03 -0.66 -0.03
N GLU A 68 -29.84 -0.08 0.84
CA GLU A 68 -29.70 1.30 1.29
C GLU A 68 -28.42 1.58 2.09
N THR A 69 -27.67 0.56 2.48
CA THR A 69 -26.46 0.68 3.30
C THR A 69 -25.39 -0.34 2.91
N ALA A 70 -24.49 0.03 2.04
CA ALA A 70 -23.26 -0.73 1.78
C ALA A 70 -22.06 0.01 2.37
N SER A 71 -21.03 -0.72 2.81
CA SER A 71 -19.76 -0.12 3.20
C SER A 71 -19.00 0.40 1.98
N TYR A 72 -19.08 -0.32 0.88
CA TYR A 72 -18.53 0.10 -0.41
C TYR A 72 -19.21 -0.65 -1.56
N TYR A 73 -19.00 -0.12 -2.75
CA TYR A 73 -19.51 -0.68 -4.00
C TYR A 73 -18.35 -0.93 -4.96
N VAL A 74 -18.40 -2.03 -5.70
CA VAL A 74 -17.42 -2.32 -6.76
C VAL A 74 -18.15 -2.31 -8.09
N PHE A 75 -17.69 -1.47 -9.01
CA PHE A 75 -18.23 -1.32 -10.36
C PHE A 75 -17.18 -1.78 -11.39
N PRO A 76 -17.35 -2.97 -11.99
CA PRO A 76 -16.52 -3.39 -13.12
C PRO A 76 -16.71 -2.44 -14.32
N HIS A 77 -15.65 -2.15 -15.03
CA HIS A 77 -15.70 -1.30 -16.24
C HIS A 77 -16.03 -2.10 -17.51
N GLY A 78 -15.88 -3.41 -17.47
CA GLY A 78 -16.00 -4.35 -18.58
C GLY A 78 -14.91 -5.42 -18.50
N GLU A 79 -14.97 -6.43 -19.35
CA GLU A 79 -13.98 -7.52 -19.35
C GLU A 79 -12.58 -6.96 -19.61
N GLY A 80 -11.66 -7.20 -18.68
CA GLY A 80 -10.26 -6.76 -18.76
C GLY A 80 -10.02 -5.25 -18.62
N LYS A 81 -11.07 -4.44 -18.42
CA LYS A 81 -10.97 -2.96 -18.36
C LYS A 81 -10.84 -2.41 -16.93
N GLY A 82 -10.70 -3.28 -15.95
CA GLY A 82 -10.59 -2.88 -14.54
C GLY A 82 -11.93 -2.61 -13.86
N PHE A 83 -11.89 -1.90 -12.74
CA PHE A 83 -13.04 -1.59 -11.90
C PHE A 83 -12.80 -0.35 -11.06
N THR A 84 -13.86 0.22 -10.51
CA THR A 84 -13.83 1.30 -9.51
C THR A 84 -14.48 0.84 -8.22
N ILE A 85 -13.85 1.15 -7.09
CA ILE A 85 -14.40 0.95 -5.75
C ILE A 85 -14.84 2.31 -5.22
N VAL A 86 -16.12 2.42 -4.92
CA VAL A 86 -16.75 3.63 -4.40
C VAL A 86 -17.15 3.43 -2.94
N SER A 87 -16.88 4.41 -2.11
CA SER A 87 -17.25 4.38 -0.69
C SER A 87 -18.75 4.38 -0.51
N GLY A 88 -19.23 3.69 0.55
CA GLY A 88 -20.64 3.61 0.88
C GLY A 88 -21.16 4.76 1.74
N ASP A 89 -20.30 5.68 2.18
CA ASP A 89 -20.67 6.82 3.02
C ASP A 89 -20.07 8.12 2.50
N ASP A 90 -20.79 9.22 2.59
CA ASP A 90 -20.35 10.52 2.06
C ASP A 90 -19.43 11.32 3.01
N CYS A 91 -19.25 10.85 4.26
CA CYS A 91 -18.17 11.28 5.14
C CYS A 91 -16.81 10.90 4.57
N LEU A 92 -16.77 9.83 3.77
CA LEU A 92 -15.56 9.23 3.23
C LEU A 92 -15.25 9.77 1.83
N PRO A 93 -13.98 9.74 1.40
CA PRO A 93 -13.63 9.99 0.01
C PRO A 93 -14.49 9.16 -0.95
N GLU A 94 -14.86 9.74 -2.09
CA GLU A 94 -15.73 9.07 -3.05
C GLU A 94 -15.11 7.78 -3.59
N ILE A 95 -13.82 7.83 -3.95
CA ILE A 95 -13.08 6.70 -4.53
C ILE A 95 -12.17 6.10 -3.48
N VAL A 96 -12.35 4.82 -3.21
CA VAL A 96 -11.48 3.98 -2.36
C VAL A 96 -10.26 3.50 -3.14
N GLY A 97 -10.49 3.15 -4.41
CA GLY A 97 -9.47 2.74 -5.34
C GLY A 97 -10.05 2.40 -6.70
N TYR A 98 -9.18 2.30 -7.70
CA TYR A 98 -9.55 1.85 -9.03
C TYR A 98 -8.37 1.18 -9.73
N THR A 99 -8.69 0.39 -10.73
CA THR A 99 -7.72 -0.15 -11.70
C THR A 99 -8.26 0.05 -13.10
N ASP A 100 -7.39 0.25 -14.06
CA ASP A 100 -7.70 0.42 -15.48
C ASP A 100 -7.54 -0.87 -16.29
N GLN A 101 -7.18 -1.98 -15.63
CA GLN A 101 -6.98 -3.28 -16.25
C GLN A 101 -7.37 -4.43 -15.32
N GLY A 102 -7.55 -5.61 -15.89
CA GLY A 102 -7.96 -6.80 -15.14
C GLY A 102 -9.47 -6.86 -14.92
N THR A 103 -9.90 -7.88 -14.18
CA THR A 103 -11.31 -8.12 -13.85
C THR A 103 -11.43 -8.35 -12.36
N TYR A 104 -12.45 -7.79 -11.74
CA TYR A 104 -12.74 -8.04 -10.33
C TYR A 104 -13.37 -9.44 -10.18
N ASP A 105 -12.61 -10.36 -9.60
CA ASP A 105 -13.09 -11.70 -9.25
C ASP A 105 -12.91 -11.94 -7.76
N GLU A 106 -14.03 -11.87 -7.01
CA GLU A 106 -14.05 -12.02 -5.56
C GLU A 106 -13.49 -13.35 -5.07
N ALA A 107 -13.67 -14.42 -5.85
CA ALA A 107 -13.22 -15.76 -5.48
C ALA A 107 -11.70 -15.90 -5.52
N SER A 108 -11.04 -15.14 -6.38
CA SER A 108 -9.59 -15.18 -6.58
C SER A 108 -8.84 -14.02 -5.89
N LEU A 109 -9.54 -13.17 -5.14
CA LEU A 109 -8.90 -12.06 -4.41
C LEU A 109 -7.84 -12.59 -3.44
N PRO A 110 -6.61 -12.05 -3.47
CA PRO A 110 -5.59 -12.35 -2.49
C PRO A 110 -6.05 -12.02 -1.07
N GLU A 111 -5.60 -12.81 -0.10
CA GLU A 111 -6.00 -12.63 1.29
C GLU A 111 -5.66 -11.22 1.82
N SER A 112 -4.51 -10.71 1.45
CA SER A 112 -4.09 -9.36 1.78
C SER A 112 -5.01 -8.27 1.24
N TYR A 113 -5.57 -8.44 0.03
CA TYR A 113 -6.56 -7.51 -0.51
C TYR A 113 -7.90 -7.60 0.26
N LYS A 114 -8.33 -8.82 0.60
CA LYS A 114 -9.53 -9.02 1.44
C LYS A 114 -9.39 -8.33 2.79
N ASN A 115 -8.20 -8.44 3.40
CA ASN A 115 -7.90 -7.79 4.68
C ASN A 115 -7.92 -6.25 4.55
N PHE A 116 -7.41 -5.69 3.45
CA PHE A 116 -7.53 -4.26 3.16
C PHE A 116 -8.98 -3.82 3.06
N MET A 117 -9.82 -4.53 2.32
CA MET A 117 -11.23 -4.19 2.17
C MET A 117 -12.04 -4.39 3.46
N LYS A 118 -11.66 -5.37 4.29
CA LYS A 118 -12.25 -5.57 5.61
C LYS A 118 -11.96 -4.39 6.54
N ALA A 119 -10.71 -3.90 6.57
CA ALA A 119 -10.36 -2.70 7.33
C ALA A 119 -11.19 -1.48 6.88
N TYR A 120 -11.44 -1.37 5.58
CA TYR A 120 -12.31 -0.32 5.05
C TYR A 120 -13.75 -0.45 5.55
N GLN A 121 -14.33 -1.67 5.58
CA GLN A 121 -15.65 -1.92 6.13
C GLN A 121 -15.76 -1.52 7.61
N GLU A 122 -14.76 -1.86 8.40
CA GLU A 122 -14.69 -1.49 9.83
C GLU A 122 -14.63 0.03 10.03
N MET A 123 -13.91 0.73 9.16
CA MET A 123 -13.90 2.19 9.16
C MET A 123 -15.28 2.78 8.87
N VAL A 124 -15.99 2.29 7.87
CA VAL A 124 -17.34 2.74 7.54
C VAL A 124 -18.29 2.46 8.72
N GLU A 125 -18.15 1.31 9.37
CA GLU A 125 -18.94 0.96 10.55
C GLU A 125 -18.69 1.95 11.71
N ALA A 126 -17.43 2.32 11.96
CA ALA A 126 -17.07 3.29 12.99
C ALA A 126 -17.69 4.66 12.71
N VAL A 127 -17.66 5.12 11.45
CA VAL A 127 -18.33 6.36 11.01
C VAL A 127 -19.81 6.30 11.25
N THR A 128 -20.45 5.23 10.82
CA THR A 128 -21.91 5.03 10.99
C THR A 128 -22.32 5.00 12.46
N LYS A 129 -21.47 4.47 13.33
CA LYS A 129 -21.66 4.49 14.79
C LYS A 129 -21.35 5.85 15.44
N GLY A 130 -20.87 6.83 14.68
CA GLY A 130 -20.52 8.17 15.17
C GLY A 130 -19.27 8.23 16.02
N ASP A 131 -18.29 7.35 15.77
CA ASP A 131 -17.01 7.39 16.47
C ASP A 131 -16.26 8.72 16.22
N GLN A 132 -16.12 9.51 17.29
CA GLN A 132 -15.60 10.86 17.19
C GLN A 132 -14.11 10.93 16.80
N ALA A 133 -13.34 9.90 17.11
CA ALA A 133 -11.93 9.84 16.71
C ALA A 133 -11.82 9.61 15.19
N THR A 134 -12.60 8.66 14.69
CA THR A 134 -12.72 8.38 13.24
C THR A 134 -13.18 9.62 12.47
N LEU A 135 -14.23 10.29 12.93
CA LEU A 135 -14.78 11.48 12.27
C LEU A 135 -13.77 12.65 12.23
N ARG A 136 -12.97 12.86 13.29
CA ARG A 136 -11.89 13.85 13.29
C ARG A 136 -10.81 13.55 12.28
N ASN A 137 -10.34 12.29 12.22
CA ASN A 137 -9.31 11.90 11.26
C ASN A 137 -9.81 12.04 9.81
N LEU A 138 -11.05 11.71 9.54
CA LEU A 138 -11.65 11.90 8.22
C LEU A 138 -11.78 13.38 7.85
N ALA A 139 -12.07 14.26 8.82
CA ALA A 139 -12.07 15.70 8.59
C ALA A 139 -10.67 16.20 8.20
N GLU A 140 -9.61 15.69 8.82
CA GLU A 140 -8.21 16.00 8.45
C GLU A 140 -7.87 15.48 7.05
N VAL A 141 -8.26 14.24 6.71
CA VAL A 141 -8.10 13.67 5.36
C VAL A 141 -8.80 14.54 4.32
N LYS A 142 -10.05 14.95 4.60
CA LYS A 142 -10.84 15.80 3.70
C LYS A 142 -10.22 17.18 3.52
N ALA A 143 -9.76 17.80 4.63
CA ALA A 143 -9.06 19.07 4.59
C ALA A 143 -7.75 18.99 3.79
N TYR A 144 -6.96 17.93 4.00
CA TYR A 144 -5.75 17.65 3.25
C TYR A 144 -6.03 17.52 1.75
N ARG A 145 -6.96 16.68 1.34
CA ARG A 145 -7.32 16.51 -0.08
C ARG A 145 -7.81 17.80 -0.73
N SER A 146 -8.57 18.59 -0.01
CA SER A 146 -9.00 19.92 -0.49
C SER A 146 -7.81 20.87 -0.67
N SER A 147 -6.77 20.76 0.18
CA SER A 147 -5.55 21.56 0.06
C SER A 147 -4.66 21.06 -1.09
N VAL A 148 -4.55 19.75 -1.30
CA VAL A 148 -3.78 19.14 -2.41
C VAL A 148 -4.42 19.45 -3.76
N ASN A 149 -5.74 19.44 -3.87
CA ASN A 149 -6.45 19.87 -5.07
C ASN A 149 -6.18 21.35 -5.43
N SER A 150 -5.72 22.16 -4.48
CA SER A 150 -5.26 23.54 -4.70
C SER A 150 -3.76 23.64 -5.02
N ILE A 151 -2.98 22.63 -4.65
CA ILE A 151 -1.55 22.52 -4.93
C ILE A 151 -1.42 21.35 -5.91
N HIS A 152 -1.57 21.59 -7.20
CA HIS A 152 -1.50 20.54 -8.22
C HIS A 152 -0.29 19.62 -8.00
N SER A 153 -0.47 18.53 -7.26
CA SER A 153 0.50 17.45 -7.27
C SER A 153 0.49 16.87 -8.69
N LYS A 154 1.65 16.84 -9.32
CA LYS A 154 1.76 16.33 -10.68
C LYS A 154 1.57 14.82 -10.62
N ALA A 155 0.67 14.29 -11.44
CA ALA A 155 0.54 12.84 -11.60
C ALA A 155 1.88 12.21 -12.00
N VAL A 156 2.19 11.06 -11.41
CA VAL A 156 3.36 10.26 -11.73
C VAL A 156 2.87 8.90 -12.20
N SER A 157 3.12 8.58 -13.47
CA SER A 157 2.80 7.27 -14.03
C SER A 157 3.55 6.17 -13.27
N PRO A 158 3.00 4.94 -13.18
CA PRO A 158 3.66 3.84 -12.47
C PRO A 158 5.10 3.64 -12.93
N LEU A 159 6.05 3.84 -12.02
CA LEU A 159 7.49 3.81 -12.30
C LEU A 159 7.97 2.40 -12.70
N LEU A 160 7.38 1.35 -12.09
CA LEU A 160 7.69 -0.03 -12.42
C LEU A 160 7.20 -0.42 -13.83
N GLY A 161 6.33 0.39 -14.45
CA GLY A 161 5.79 0.13 -15.78
C GLY A 161 5.08 -1.23 -15.83
N ASN A 162 5.57 -2.12 -16.69
CA ASN A 162 5.00 -3.45 -16.88
C ASN A 162 5.58 -4.53 -15.95
N ILE A 163 6.43 -4.17 -14.99
CA ILE A 163 6.96 -5.14 -14.01
C ILE A 163 5.83 -5.59 -13.10
N ALA A 164 5.44 -6.87 -13.24
CA ALA A 164 4.31 -7.45 -12.53
C ALA A 164 4.65 -8.89 -12.14
N TRP A 165 5.40 -9.03 -11.04
CA TRP A 165 5.90 -10.31 -10.57
C TRP A 165 5.04 -10.88 -9.45
N ASN A 166 5.16 -12.21 -9.25
CA ASN A 166 4.36 -13.01 -8.33
C ASN A 166 5.27 -13.77 -7.36
N GLN A 167 4.66 -14.48 -6.42
CA GLN A 167 5.36 -15.26 -5.39
C GLN A 167 5.45 -16.75 -5.70
N SER A 168 4.70 -17.22 -6.70
CA SER A 168 4.63 -18.61 -7.12
C SER A 168 5.50 -18.87 -8.36
N LYS A 169 5.41 -20.05 -8.94
CA LYS A 169 6.18 -20.44 -10.15
C LYS A 169 5.99 -19.44 -11.30
N PRO A 170 7.08 -19.00 -12.01
CA PRO A 170 8.45 -19.51 -11.92
C PRO A 170 9.30 -18.84 -10.84
N PHE A 171 8.83 -17.79 -10.18
CA PHE A 171 9.58 -16.94 -9.26
C PHE A 171 10.16 -17.72 -8.07
N ASN A 172 9.44 -18.72 -7.58
CA ASN A 172 9.87 -19.54 -6.45
C ASN A 172 10.66 -20.81 -6.83
N ASN A 173 11.09 -20.96 -8.08
CA ASN A 173 11.76 -22.20 -8.53
C ASN A 173 13.00 -22.56 -7.70
N MET A 174 13.68 -21.59 -7.10
CA MET A 174 14.87 -21.78 -6.26
C MET A 174 14.57 -21.72 -4.76
N CYS A 175 13.33 -21.44 -4.34
CA CYS A 175 12.96 -21.45 -2.93
C CYS A 175 13.05 -22.86 -2.34
N PRO A 176 13.31 -23.02 -1.02
CA PRO A 176 13.43 -24.33 -0.39
C PRO A 176 12.10 -25.09 -0.35
N ILE A 177 12.20 -26.40 -0.17
CA ILE A 177 11.06 -27.27 0.15
C ILE A 177 10.84 -27.18 1.67
N TYR A 178 9.66 -26.71 2.10
CA TYR A 178 9.42 -26.38 3.51
C TYR A 178 8.79 -27.51 4.33
N ASP A 179 8.06 -28.42 3.70
CA ASP A 179 7.34 -29.52 4.36
C ASP A 179 7.80 -30.92 3.90
N GLY A 180 8.90 -31.00 3.14
CA GLY A 180 9.42 -32.22 2.52
C GLY A 180 8.79 -32.54 1.17
N LYS A 181 7.77 -31.79 0.71
CA LYS A 181 7.06 -32.02 -0.55
C LYS A 181 6.85 -30.72 -1.33
N ASN A 182 6.36 -29.67 -0.66
CA ASN A 182 5.95 -28.44 -1.30
C ASN A 182 7.04 -27.38 -1.25
N ARG A 183 7.18 -26.66 -2.35
CA ARG A 183 8.10 -25.54 -2.47
C ARG A 183 7.48 -24.30 -1.84
N ALA A 184 8.26 -23.59 -1.03
CA ALA A 184 7.84 -22.33 -0.43
C ALA A 184 7.57 -21.26 -1.49
N VAL A 185 6.66 -20.32 -1.21
CA VAL A 185 6.53 -19.09 -1.99
C VAL A 185 7.71 -18.15 -1.70
N THR A 186 7.97 -17.17 -2.60
CA THR A 186 9.08 -16.21 -2.42
C THR A 186 8.91 -15.34 -1.19
N GLY A 187 7.67 -15.03 -0.82
CA GLY A 187 7.32 -14.03 0.19
C GLY A 187 7.24 -12.61 -0.38
N CYS A 188 6.33 -11.81 0.17
CA CYS A 188 6.05 -10.47 -0.33
C CYS A 188 7.28 -9.55 -0.29
N VAL A 189 8.11 -9.63 0.76
CA VAL A 189 9.33 -8.84 0.90
C VAL A 189 10.32 -9.13 -0.23
N ALA A 190 10.60 -10.41 -0.51
CA ALA A 190 11.51 -10.79 -1.58
C ALA A 190 10.96 -10.36 -2.95
N THR A 191 9.65 -10.48 -3.17
CA THR A 191 8.98 -10.06 -4.40
C THR A 191 9.07 -8.56 -4.61
N ALA A 192 8.78 -7.76 -3.57
CA ALA A 192 8.91 -6.31 -3.64
C ALA A 192 10.37 -5.90 -3.89
N MET A 193 11.35 -6.47 -3.16
CA MET A 193 12.77 -6.21 -3.39
C MET A 193 13.18 -6.51 -4.82
N ALA A 194 12.82 -7.68 -5.34
CA ALA A 194 13.19 -8.09 -6.68
C ALA A 194 12.58 -7.17 -7.76
N GLN A 195 11.32 -6.74 -7.62
CA GLN A 195 10.68 -5.77 -8.52
C GLN A 195 11.37 -4.40 -8.48
N MET A 196 11.72 -3.91 -7.28
CA MET A 196 12.51 -2.67 -7.12
C MET A 196 13.86 -2.77 -7.82
N MET A 197 14.56 -3.90 -7.65
CA MET A 197 15.85 -4.16 -8.30
C MET A 197 15.70 -4.26 -9.82
N ALA A 198 14.61 -4.82 -10.33
CA ALA A 198 14.33 -4.89 -11.75
C ALA A 198 14.07 -3.51 -12.37
N TYR A 199 13.42 -2.61 -11.63
CA TYR A 199 13.23 -1.22 -12.05
C TYR A 199 14.57 -0.52 -12.29
N TYR A 200 15.53 -0.68 -11.36
CA TYR A 200 16.87 -0.10 -11.49
C TYR A 200 17.83 -0.94 -12.35
N LYS A 201 17.51 -2.19 -12.67
CA LYS A 201 18.44 -3.22 -13.21
C LYS A 201 19.74 -3.27 -12.40
N HIS A 202 19.61 -3.26 -11.09
CA HIS A 202 20.70 -3.18 -10.12
C HIS A 202 20.47 -4.19 -8.96
N PRO A 203 21.56 -4.80 -8.43
CA PRO A 203 22.95 -4.72 -8.87
C PRO A 203 23.24 -5.62 -10.08
N LYS A 204 24.42 -5.51 -10.67
CA LYS A 204 24.91 -6.49 -11.63
C LYS A 204 25.35 -7.79 -10.95
N GLN A 205 25.82 -7.67 -9.69
CA GLN A 205 26.32 -8.77 -8.90
C GLN A 205 26.17 -8.47 -7.41
N LEU A 206 26.04 -9.51 -6.58
CA LEU A 206 26.13 -9.39 -5.11
C LEU A 206 27.45 -8.75 -4.70
N LEU A 207 27.42 -7.91 -3.68
CA LEU A 207 28.64 -7.27 -3.14
C LEU A 207 29.46 -8.22 -2.26
N GLN A 208 28.79 -9.14 -1.57
CA GLN A 208 29.39 -10.13 -0.69
C GLN A 208 28.52 -11.38 -0.56
N ASP A 209 29.07 -12.43 0.06
CA ASP A 209 28.36 -13.67 0.33
C ASP A 209 27.16 -13.43 1.26
N ILE A 210 26.05 -14.13 1.01
CA ILE A 210 24.91 -14.21 1.92
C ILE A 210 25.08 -15.52 2.74
N PRO A 211 25.16 -15.42 4.07
CA PRO A 211 25.36 -16.60 4.93
C PRO A 211 24.18 -17.59 4.87
N GLU A 212 24.47 -18.85 5.05
CA GLU A 212 23.44 -19.87 5.30
C GLU A 212 22.70 -19.60 6.62
N TYR A 213 21.45 -20.05 6.69
CA TYR A 213 20.66 -20.00 7.91
C TYR A 213 19.58 -21.08 7.92
N THR A 214 19.02 -21.33 9.09
CA THR A 214 17.86 -22.22 9.27
C THR A 214 16.78 -21.48 10.05
N LYS A 215 15.53 -21.56 9.58
CA LYS A 215 14.35 -21.05 10.30
C LYS A 215 13.27 -22.11 10.37
N LYS A 216 12.48 -22.06 11.43
CA LYS A 216 11.37 -23.01 11.60
C LYS A 216 10.14 -22.58 10.82
N TRP A 217 9.54 -23.55 10.15
CA TRP A 217 8.17 -23.51 9.67
C TRP A 217 7.37 -24.51 10.54
N TYR A 218 6.55 -23.98 11.45
CA TYR A 218 5.97 -24.74 12.56
C TYR A 218 7.07 -25.48 13.35
N ASP A 219 7.05 -26.82 13.36
CA ASP A 219 8.00 -27.71 14.04
C ASP A 219 9.18 -28.14 13.16
N ARG A 220 9.18 -27.79 11.87
CA ARG A 220 10.20 -28.23 10.90
C ARG A 220 11.26 -27.18 10.66
N ASP A 221 12.50 -27.63 10.62
CA ASP A 221 13.61 -26.79 10.22
C ASP A 221 13.69 -26.69 8.68
N VAL A 222 13.69 -25.45 8.18
CA VAL A 222 13.88 -25.12 6.77
C VAL A 222 15.25 -24.48 6.64
N ALA A 223 16.20 -25.22 6.09
CA ALA A 223 17.55 -24.76 5.83
C ALA A 223 17.60 -23.96 4.52
N VAL A 224 18.28 -22.83 4.55
CA VAL A 224 18.58 -21.98 3.41
C VAL A 224 20.08 -21.96 3.21
N PRO A 225 20.59 -22.46 2.08
CA PRO A 225 22.03 -22.51 1.83
C PRO A 225 22.63 -21.13 1.70
N GLY A 226 23.89 -21.00 2.04
CA GLY A 226 24.68 -19.81 1.75
C GLY A 226 24.78 -19.55 0.26
N ILE A 227 24.89 -18.29 -0.13
CA ILE A 227 24.99 -17.87 -1.52
C ILE A 227 26.33 -17.14 -1.67
N SER A 228 27.20 -17.67 -2.51
CA SER A 228 28.47 -17.00 -2.77
C SER A 228 28.28 -15.76 -3.64
N LYS A 229 29.12 -14.76 -3.46
CA LYS A 229 29.16 -13.57 -4.31
C LYS A 229 29.29 -13.93 -5.78
N SER A 230 30.10 -14.94 -6.11
CA SER A 230 30.32 -15.39 -7.49
C SER A 230 29.05 -15.92 -8.15
N ASP A 231 28.13 -16.53 -7.37
CA ASP A 231 26.86 -17.05 -7.87
C ASP A 231 25.80 -15.94 -8.00
N GLY A 232 26.05 -14.79 -7.41
CA GLY A 232 25.16 -13.64 -7.35
C GLY A 232 25.21 -12.71 -8.57
N VAL A 233 25.62 -13.19 -9.74
CA VAL A 233 25.54 -12.39 -10.99
C VAL A 233 24.12 -12.47 -11.53
N TYR A 234 23.54 -11.31 -11.87
CA TYR A 234 22.16 -11.16 -12.34
C TYR A 234 22.08 -10.90 -13.84
N ASP A 235 21.27 -11.72 -14.51
CA ASP A 235 21.03 -11.64 -15.96
C ASP A 235 19.74 -10.86 -16.22
N TRP A 236 19.86 -9.52 -16.17
CA TRP A 236 18.73 -8.60 -16.33
C TRP A 236 18.06 -8.70 -17.71
N ASP A 237 18.80 -9.07 -18.75
CA ASP A 237 18.25 -9.18 -20.11
C ASP A 237 17.35 -10.41 -20.29
N ASN A 238 17.52 -11.42 -19.45
CA ASN A 238 16.64 -12.59 -19.38
C ASN A 238 15.54 -12.49 -18.32
N MET A 239 15.39 -11.37 -17.62
CA MET A 239 14.26 -11.16 -16.72
C MET A 239 13.13 -10.43 -17.45
N LEU A 240 12.01 -11.15 -17.66
CA LEU A 240 10.84 -10.56 -18.29
C LEU A 240 10.07 -9.67 -17.31
N PRO A 241 9.43 -8.61 -17.77
CA PRO A 241 8.59 -7.77 -16.89
C PRO A 241 7.34 -8.50 -16.40
N PHE A 242 6.87 -9.50 -17.17
CA PHE A 242 5.69 -10.30 -16.84
C PHE A 242 5.89 -11.76 -17.27
N TYR A 243 5.39 -12.70 -16.46
CA TYR A 243 5.46 -14.15 -16.70
C TYR A 243 4.04 -14.72 -16.73
N SER A 244 3.53 -14.96 -17.93
CA SER A 244 2.23 -15.60 -18.11
C SER A 244 2.26 -17.09 -17.74
N SER A 245 1.15 -17.60 -17.24
CA SER A 245 0.98 -19.04 -17.01
C SER A 245 0.81 -19.87 -18.29
N ALA A 246 0.67 -19.22 -19.45
CA ALA A 246 0.54 -19.91 -20.73
C ALA A 246 1.81 -20.70 -21.06
N LYS A 247 1.63 -21.92 -21.55
CA LYS A 247 2.75 -22.81 -21.92
C LYS A 247 3.63 -22.15 -22.97
N GLY A 248 4.93 -22.06 -22.69
CA GLY A 248 5.92 -21.51 -23.63
C GLY A 248 6.00 -19.97 -23.63
N SER A 249 5.36 -19.29 -22.67
CA SER A 249 5.42 -17.84 -22.55
C SER A 249 6.78 -17.31 -22.06
N TYR A 250 7.61 -18.19 -21.50
CA TYR A 250 9.00 -17.90 -21.10
C TYR A 250 9.86 -19.16 -21.22
N THR A 251 11.17 -18.96 -21.38
CA THR A 251 12.17 -20.04 -21.43
C THR A 251 12.62 -20.43 -20.02
N GLU A 252 13.31 -21.57 -19.91
CA GLU A 252 13.92 -21.98 -18.63
C GLU A 252 15.00 -20.98 -18.17
N VAL A 253 15.78 -20.40 -19.09
CA VAL A 253 16.77 -19.37 -18.77
C VAL A 253 16.11 -18.17 -18.12
N GLN A 254 15.00 -17.70 -18.69
CA GLN A 254 14.22 -16.57 -18.15
C GLN A 254 13.61 -16.90 -16.78
N ALA A 255 13.08 -18.11 -16.62
CA ALA A 255 12.54 -18.58 -15.35
C ALA A 255 13.63 -18.64 -14.25
N ASN A 256 14.81 -19.16 -14.60
CA ASN A 256 15.93 -19.27 -13.66
C ASN A 256 16.54 -17.90 -13.31
N ALA A 257 16.59 -16.96 -14.26
CA ALA A 257 17.07 -15.61 -14.00
C ALA A 257 16.26 -14.90 -12.91
N VAL A 258 14.93 -14.89 -13.04
CA VAL A 258 14.06 -14.25 -12.06
C VAL A 258 14.02 -15.01 -10.74
N ALA A 259 13.99 -16.35 -10.77
CA ALA A 259 13.98 -17.18 -9.56
C ALA A 259 15.25 -17.01 -8.72
N LYS A 260 16.41 -16.86 -9.38
CA LYS A 260 17.67 -16.57 -8.72
C LYS A 260 17.58 -15.26 -7.92
N LEU A 261 17.16 -14.18 -8.56
CA LEU A 261 17.01 -12.88 -7.89
C LEU A 261 16.06 -12.97 -6.70
N MET A 262 14.89 -13.57 -6.90
CA MET A 262 13.88 -13.76 -5.86
C MET A 262 14.43 -14.52 -4.64
N PHE A 263 15.15 -15.61 -4.90
CA PHE A 263 15.73 -16.43 -3.84
C PHE A 263 16.83 -15.66 -3.08
N HIS A 264 17.68 -14.92 -3.79
CA HIS A 264 18.74 -14.11 -3.16
C HIS A 264 18.15 -12.98 -2.32
N CYS A 265 17.08 -12.30 -2.79
CA CYS A 265 16.36 -11.32 -1.99
C CYS A 265 15.81 -11.93 -0.70
N GLY A 266 15.17 -13.10 -0.80
CA GLY A 266 14.64 -13.79 0.38
C GLY A 266 15.73 -14.26 1.33
N ALA A 267 16.85 -14.78 0.83
CA ALA A 267 17.98 -15.16 1.65
C ALA A 267 18.61 -13.96 2.37
N ALA A 268 18.75 -12.83 1.70
CA ALA A 268 19.33 -11.60 2.28
C ALA A 268 18.54 -11.06 3.48
N VAL A 269 17.21 -11.20 3.47
CA VAL A 269 16.34 -10.79 4.58
C VAL A 269 16.06 -11.93 5.58
N GLN A 270 16.75 -13.05 5.43
CA GLN A 270 16.54 -14.25 6.25
C GLN A 270 15.06 -14.68 6.25
N MET A 271 14.47 -14.85 5.08
CA MET A 271 13.07 -15.23 4.90
C MET A 271 12.73 -16.50 5.68
N ARG A 272 11.64 -16.47 6.43
CA ARG A 272 11.02 -17.68 6.96
C ARG A 272 10.18 -18.30 5.87
N TYR A 273 10.74 -19.25 5.16
CA TYR A 273 10.10 -19.89 4.02
C TYR A 273 9.01 -20.89 4.45
N GLY A 274 7.89 -20.88 3.74
CA GLY A 274 6.75 -21.77 3.98
C GLY A 274 5.67 -21.60 2.92
N GLU A 275 4.47 -22.07 3.25
CA GLU A 275 3.26 -21.80 2.47
C GLU A 275 2.98 -20.28 2.43
N GLN A 276 3.22 -19.62 3.53
CA GLN A 276 3.24 -18.17 3.67
C GLN A 276 4.63 -17.75 4.15
N SER A 277 5.47 -17.35 3.22
CA SER A 277 6.82 -16.89 3.54
C SER A 277 6.82 -15.45 4.03
N GLY A 278 7.58 -15.16 5.10
CA GLY A 278 7.60 -13.84 5.71
C GLY A 278 8.98 -13.40 6.22
N ALA A 279 9.26 -12.13 6.13
CA ALA A 279 10.45 -11.46 6.64
C ALA A 279 10.16 -9.98 6.91
N ASN A 280 11.05 -9.32 7.65
CA ASN A 280 11.05 -7.87 7.78
C ASN A 280 12.05 -7.27 6.80
N LEU A 281 11.67 -6.18 6.13
CA LEU A 281 12.57 -5.39 5.31
C LEU A 281 13.17 -4.26 6.16
N THR A 282 14.49 -4.11 6.07
CA THR A 282 15.24 -2.97 6.61
C THR A 282 16.24 -2.49 5.56
N PRO A 283 16.82 -1.28 5.70
CA PRO A 283 17.85 -0.80 4.77
C PRO A 283 19.08 -1.71 4.66
N ALA A 284 19.47 -2.35 5.76
CA ALA A 284 20.74 -3.05 5.86
C ALA A 284 20.96 -4.16 4.81
N PRO A 285 20.02 -5.07 4.50
CA PRO A 285 20.22 -6.06 3.45
C PRO A 285 20.39 -5.45 2.06
N LEU A 286 19.65 -4.38 1.74
CA LEU A 286 19.74 -3.68 0.45
C LEU A 286 21.12 -3.06 0.27
N ALA A 287 21.61 -2.35 1.27
CA ALA A 287 22.95 -1.74 1.23
C ALA A 287 24.04 -2.82 1.22
N LYS A 288 23.99 -3.75 2.17
CA LYS A 288 25.05 -4.72 2.41
C LYS A 288 25.29 -5.68 1.25
N TYR A 289 24.22 -6.23 0.69
CA TYR A 289 24.32 -7.28 -0.32
C TYR A 289 24.13 -6.78 -1.75
N PHE A 290 23.35 -5.70 -1.91
CA PHE A 290 22.90 -5.25 -3.23
C PHE A 290 23.38 -3.85 -3.61
N GLY A 291 24.12 -3.15 -2.74
CA GLY A 291 24.76 -1.88 -3.09
C GLY A 291 23.77 -0.72 -3.31
N TYR A 292 22.70 -0.70 -2.51
CA TYR A 292 21.84 0.47 -2.40
C TYR A 292 22.43 1.47 -1.41
N ASP A 293 22.15 2.75 -1.60
CA ASP A 293 22.70 3.84 -0.79
C ASP A 293 22.15 3.77 0.64
N ALA A 294 23.02 3.44 1.60
CA ALA A 294 22.65 3.30 3.00
C ALA A 294 22.26 4.63 3.66
N ASP A 295 22.88 5.74 3.21
CA ASP A 295 22.72 7.05 3.82
C ASP A 295 21.40 7.72 3.38
N MET A 296 20.89 7.35 2.21
CA MET A 296 19.62 7.84 1.71
C MET A 296 18.40 7.07 2.25
N MET A 297 18.57 5.78 2.58
CA MET A 297 17.44 4.94 2.97
C MET A 297 16.96 5.22 4.39
N LEU A 298 15.66 5.51 4.53
CA LEU A 298 15.00 5.76 5.81
C LEU A 298 13.77 4.87 5.96
N ASP A 299 13.72 4.14 7.08
CA ASP A 299 12.55 3.35 7.49
C ASP A 299 11.65 4.21 8.37
N LEU A 300 10.49 4.58 7.84
CA LEU A 300 9.59 5.55 8.42
C LEU A 300 8.34 4.84 8.94
N SER A 301 8.01 5.08 10.22
CA SER A 301 6.75 4.61 10.81
C SER A 301 5.65 5.67 10.66
N ARG A 302 4.50 5.27 10.13
CA ARG A 302 3.35 6.16 9.91
C ARG A 302 2.93 6.92 11.17
N SER A 303 3.04 6.29 12.33
CA SER A 303 2.62 6.89 13.62
C SER A 303 3.40 8.16 14.02
N LEU A 304 4.51 8.43 13.36
CA LEU A 304 5.38 9.58 13.65
C LEU A 304 5.07 10.82 12.77
N TYR A 305 4.18 10.69 11.79
CA TYR A 305 3.91 11.71 10.78
C TYR A 305 2.44 12.08 10.74
N SER A 306 2.14 13.33 10.46
CA SER A 306 0.80 13.73 10.03
C SER A 306 0.50 13.14 8.65
N LEU A 307 -0.78 13.10 8.27
CA LEU A 307 -1.17 12.62 6.95
C LEU A 307 -0.55 13.46 5.82
N ALA A 308 -0.53 14.78 5.99
CA ALA A 308 0.05 15.69 5.02
C ALA A 308 1.56 15.45 4.82
N GLU A 309 2.31 15.26 5.90
CA GLU A 309 3.74 14.93 5.83
C GLU A 309 3.97 13.57 5.16
N TRP A 310 3.15 12.57 5.52
CA TRP A 310 3.28 11.21 4.97
C TRP A 310 3.07 11.17 3.46
N THR A 311 2.01 11.83 2.97
CA THR A 311 1.72 11.90 1.55
C THR A 311 2.71 12.80 0.80
N GLN A 312 3.18 13.88 1.42
CA GLN A 312 4.23 14.72 0.83
C GLN A 312 5.55 13.95 0.63
N ILE A 313 5.91 13.06 1.57
CA ILE A 313 7.09 12.20 1.41
C ILE A 313 6.90 11.28 0.21
N LEU A 314 5.74 10.64 0.07
CA LEU A 314 5.42 9.81 -1.10
C LEU A 314 5.51 10.60 -2.40
N ASP A 315 4.89 11.78 -2.46
CA ASP A 315 4.90 12.63 -3.65
C ASP A 315 6.34 13.04 -4.05
N ASN A 316 7.18 13.37 -3.07
CA ASN A 316 8.57 13.74 -3.31
C ASN A 316 9.40 12.55 -3.84
N GLU A 317 9.23 11.36 -3.27
CA GLU A 317 9.92 10.15 -3.73
C GLU A 317 9.51 9.80 -5.16
N LEU A 318 8.21 9.77 -5.44
CA LEU A 318 7.69 9.46 -6.76
C LEU A 318 8.11 10.49 -7.81
N ALA A 319 8.07 11.78 -7.48
CA ALA A 319 8.52 12.85 -8.35
C ALA A 319 10.04 12.77 -8.64
N ALA A 320 10.83 12.23 -7.71
CA ALA A 320 12.24 11.97 -7.88
C ALA A 320 12.55 10.64 -8.63
N GLY A 321 11.50 9.93 -9.08
CA GLY A 321 11.64 8.64 -9.78
C GLY A 321 12.04 7.49 -8.87
N ARG A 322 11.76 7.58 -7.58
CA ARG A 322 12.05 6.52 -6.61
C ARG A 322 10.75 5.84 -6.14
N PRO A 323 10.50 4.59 -6.55
CA PRO A 323 9.43 3.80 -5.98
C PRO A 323 9.67 3.56 -4.48
N VAL A 324 8.60 3.42 -3.71
CA VAL A 324 8.65 3.31 -2.25
C VAL A 324 8.21 1.92 -1.82
N PHE A 325 8.99 1.27 -0.97
CA PHE A 325 8.50 0.10 -0.26
C PHE A 325 7.48 0.52 0.79
N TYR A 326 6.28 0.03 0.67
CA TYR A 326 5.21 0.31 1.61
C TYR A 326 4.75 -0.98 2.30
N SER A 327 4.54 -0.95 3.59
CA SER A 327 4.11 -2.10 4.35
C SER A 327 2.99 -1.75 5.33
N GLY A 328 2.18 -2.75 5.63
CA GLY A 328 1.22 -2.73 6.70
C GLY A 328 1.08 -4.12 7.31
N SER A 329 0.64 -4.20 8.55
CA SER A 329 0.37 -5.47 9.22
C SER A 329 -1.06 -5.53 9.74
N SER A 330 -1.59 -6.75 9.77
CA SER A 330 -2.85 -7.13 10.41
C SER A 330 -2.58 -8.17 11.50
N THR A 331 -3.62 -8.63 12.20
CA THR A 331 -3.50 -9.78 13.10
C THR A 331 -3.14 -11.07 12.36
N ASP A 332 -3.52 -11.18 11.09
CA ASP A 332 -3.31 -12.37 10.26
C ASP A 332 -1.99 -12.32 9.49
N GLY A 333 -1.23 -11.24 9.59
CA GLY A 333 0.08 -11.10 8.98
C GLY A 333 0.36 -9.71 8.41
N GLY A 334 1.58 -9.50 7.93
CA GLY A 334 2.01 -8.31 7.23
C GLY A 334 2.08 -8.51 5.73
N HIS A 335 2.02 -7.41 4.98
CA HIS A 335 2.28 -7.42 3.55
C HIS A 335 3.22 -6.28 3.17
N GLN A 336 4.20 -6.60 2.34
CA GLN A 336 5.13 -5.65 1.73
C GLN A 336 4.78 -5.50 0.25
N PHE A 337 4.60 -4.25 -0.21
CA PHE A 337 4.28 -3.93 -1.59
C PHE A 337 5.02 -2.67 -2.04
N ILE A 338 4.83 -2.26 -3.26
CA ILE A 338 5.47 -1.06 -3.81
C ILE A 338 4.41 -0.02 -4.15
N CYS A 339 4.64 1.20 -3.67
CA CYS A 339 3.98 2.40 -4.14
C CYS A 339 4.86 3.04 -5.20
N ASP A 340 4.40 3.12 -6.45
CA ASP A 340 5.23 3.49 -7.59
C ASP A 340 4.61 4.53 -8.53
N GLY A 341 3.48 5.12 -8.16
CA GLY A 341 2.84 6.16 -8.94
C GLY A 341 1.81 6.95 -8.16
N SER A 342 1.33 8.04 -8.74
CA SER A 342 0.28 8.91 -8.17
C SER A 342 -0.60 9.45 -9.30
N ASP A 343 -1.92 9.53 -9.07
CA ASP A 343 -2.85 10.16 -10.01
C ASP A 343 -2.87 11.70 -9.92
N GLY A 344 -2.13 12.26 -8.97
CA GLY A 344 -2.11 13.69 -8.69
C GLY A 344 -3.39 14.20 -8.00
N GLN A 345 -4.30 13.32 -7.62
CA GLN A 345 -5.58 13.63 -6.95
C GLN A 345 -5.69 12.98 -5.56
N GLY A 346 -4.58 12.41 -5.08
CA GLY A 346 -4.47 11.81 -3.74
C GLY A 346 -4.64 10.31 -3.72
N LEU A 347 -4.67 9.63 -4.88
CA LEU A 347 -4.57 8.19 -4.98
C LEU A 347 -3.19 7.78 -5.49
N TYR A 348 -2.67 6.70 -4.96
CA TYR A 348 -1.34 6.20 -5.24
C TYR A 348 -1.40 4.84 -5.91
N HIS A 349 -0.57 4.64 -6.94
CA HIS A 349 -0.48 3.37 -7.62
C HIS A 349 0.27 2.37 -6.75
N ILE A 350 -0.35 1.21 -6.54
CA ILE A 350 0.16 0.10 -5.73
C ILE A 350 0.41 -1.11 -6.62
N ASN A 351 1.64 -1.59 -6.58
CA ASN A 351 2.01 -2.90 -7.12
C ASN A 351 2.10 -3.90 -5.96
N TRP A 352 1.09 -4.76 -5.88
CA TRP A 352 0.92 -5.70 -4.76
C TRP A 352 1.89 -6.88 -4.76
N GLY A 353 2.58 -7.15 -5.89
CA GLY A 353 3.42 -8.33 -6.04
C GLY A 353 2.63 -9.62 -6.28
N TRP A 354 1.49 -9.53 -6.96
CA TRP A 354 0.61 -10.66 -7.29
C TRP A 354 0.45 -10.88 -8.80
N GLY A 355 1.52 -10.65 -9.55
CA GLY A 355 1.51 -10.83 -11.00
C GLY A 355 0.68 -9.79 -11.75
N GLY A 356 0.57 -8.59 -11.19
CA GLY A 356 -0.23 -7.49 -11.74
C GLY A 356 -1.71 -7.55 -11.32
N TYR A 357 -2.14 -8.64 -10.67
CA TYR A 357 -3.51 -8.74 -10.21
C TYR A 357 -3.80 -7.68 -9.15
N GLN A 358 -4.87 -6.93 -9.35
CA GLN A 358 -5.32 -5.82 -8.50
C GLN A 358 -4.34 -4.64 -8.40
N ASN A 359 -3.28 -4.57 -9.21
CA ASN A 359 -2.50 -3.34 -9.30
C ASN A 359 -3.40 -2.18 -9.73
N GLY A 360 -3.23 -1.02 -9.11
CA GLY A 360 -4.11 0.12 -9.38
C GLY A 360 -3.86 1.26 -8.40
N TYR A 361 -4.75 2.25 -8.42
CA TYR A 361 -4.64 3.44 -7.59
C TYR A 361 -5.54 3.32 -6.36
N PHE A 362 -4.97 3.53 -5.18
CA PHE A 362 -5.64 3.37 -3.90
C PHE A 362 -5.37 4.55 -2.97
N ASP A 363 -6.31 4.76 -2.06
CA ASP A 363 -6.17 5.71 -0.98
C ASP A 363 -5.28 5.16 0.13
N VAL A 364 -4.02 5.58 0.15
CA VAL A 364 -3.06 5.14 1.19
C VAL A 364 -3.40 5.67 2.59
N THR A 365 -4.28 6.65 2.69
CA THR A 365 -4.74 7.18 3.99
C THR A 365 -5.62 6.18 4.74
N ILE A 366 -6.26 5.28 4.01
CA ILE A 366 -7.09 4.20 4.55
C ILE A 366 -6.22 3.07 5.10
N LEU A 367 -4.99 2.94 4.62
CA LEU A 367 -4.05 1.92 5.06
C LEU A 367 -3.56 2.15 6.50
N ASN A 368 -3.94 3.26 7.14
CA ASN A 368 -3.48 3.55 8.49
C ASN A 368 -4.47 4.36 9.33
N PRO A 369 -5.05 3.78 10.40
CA PRO A 369 -5.60 4.54 11.50
C PRO A 369 -4.54 4.74 12.58
N GLU A 370 -4.35 5.99 12.97
CA GLU A 370 -3.57 6.37 14.14
C GLU A 370 -4.16 5.75 15.44
N LYS A 371 -3.36 5.70 16.52
CA LYS A 371 -3.85 5.35 17.86
C LYS A 371 -5.07 6.20 18.20
N GLY A 372 -6.23 5.56 18.37
CA GLY A 372 -7.49 6.24 18.59
C GLY A 372 -8.19 6.73 17.32
N GLY A 373 -7.65 6.43 16.12
CA GLY A 373 -8.29 6.65 14.85
C GLY A 373 -9.18 5.49 14.41
N VAL A 374 -9.63 5.59 13.19
CA VAL A 374 -10.45 4.61 12.50
C VAL A 374 -9.86 3.21 12.65
N GLY A 375 -10.56 2.30 13.31
CA GLY A 375 -10.11 0.92 13.53
C GLY A 375 -9.31 0.67 14.82
N SER A 376 -9.12 1.63 15.71
CA SER A 376 -8.37 1.42 16.96
C SER A 376 -9.18 0.81 18.10
N GLY A 377 -10.49 0.66 17.94
CA GLY A 377 -11.35 0.02 18.93
C GLY A 377 -11.45 -1.48 18.68
N ASN A 378 -10.70 -2.31 19.39
CA ASN A 378 -10.81 -3.78 19.43
C ASN A 378 -10.92 -4.51 18.07
N ALA A 379 -10.81 -3.83 16.95
CA ALA A 379 -10.87 -4.43 15.63
C ALA A 379 -9.55 -5.17 15.35
N GLN A 380 -9.69 -6.43 15.06
CA GLN A 380 -8.55 -7.34 15.04
C GLN A 380 -7.82 -7.34 13.69
N ASP A 381 -8.38 -6.77 12.60
CA ASP A 381 -7.88 -7.06 11.27
C ASP A 381 -7.90 -5.87 10.30
N GLY A 382 -6.79 -5.66 9.61
CA GLY A 382 -6.52 -4.68 8.57
C GLY A 382 -5.02 -4.40 8.51
N TYR A 383 -4.48 -3.90 7.38
CA TYR A 383 -3.05 -3.47 7.31
C TYR A 383 -2.79 -2.16 8.06
N ASN A 384 -3.59 -1.88 9.06
CA ASN A 384 -3.62 -0.66 9.81
C ASN A 384 -2.73 -0.67 11.06
N ARG A 385 -2.08 -1.80 11.34
CA ARG A 385 -1.07 -1.88 12.38
C ARG A 385 0.30 -1.71 11.76
N SER A 386 1.13 -0.87 12.38
CA SER A 386 2.54 -0.73 11.99
C SER A 386 2.75 -0.43 10.50
N CYS A 387 1.96 0.49 9.91
CA CYS A 387 2.27 0.96 8.57
C CYS A 387 3.64 1.63 8.56
N SER A 388 4.46 1.24 7.61
CA SER A 388 5.77 1.85 7.39
C SER A 388 6.06 1.98 5.91
N MET A 389 7.01 2.85 5.58
CA MET A 389 7.59 2.92 4.26
C MET A 389 9.11 3.03 4.36
N LEU A 390 9.81 2.35 3.46
CA LEU A 390 11.22 2.53 3.25
C LEU A 390 11.40 3.42 2.03
N VAL A 391 11.92 4.62 2.25
CA VAL A 391 12.15 5.68 1.26
C VAL A 391 13.62 5.88 0.97
N GLY A 392 13.97 6.70 -0.03
CA GLY A 392 15.35 6.95 -0.43
C GLY A 392 16.02 5.74 -1.08
N VAL A 393 15.24 4.83 -1.64
CA VAL A 393 15.76 3.59 -2.21
C VAL A 393 16.30 3.85 -3.61
N ALA A 394 17.60 3.94 -3.71
CA ALA A 394 18.33 4.10 -4.97
C ALA A 394 19.66 3.35 -4.93
N PRO A 395 20.21 2.90 -6.08
CA PRO A 395 21.58 2.39 -6.14
C PRO A 395 22.58 3.41 -5.62
N ASP A 396 23.58 2.95 -4.87
CA ASP A 396 24.69 3.80 -4.44
C ASP A 396 25.45 4.30 -5.68
N ASN A 397 25.51 5.61 -5.86
CA ASN A 397 26.19 6.28 -6.96
C ASN A 397 27.59 6.77 -6.59
N GLY A 398 28.07 6.46 -5.38
CA GLY A 398 29.35 6.88 -4.81
C GLY A 398 29.43 8.36 -4.44
N LYS A 399 28.30 9.07 -4.38
CA LYS A 399 28.20 10.44 -3.90
C LYS A 399 27.46 10.44 -2.57
N VAL A 400 27.75 11.44 -1.75
CA VAL A 400 26.95 11.69 -0.54
C VAL A 400 25.69 12.40 -1.03
N ASP A 401 24.63 11.64 -1.25
CA ASP A 401 23.31 12.19 -1.54
C ASP A 401 22.62 12.48 -0.21
N GLU A 402 22.11 13.69 -0.06
CA GLU A 402 21.31 14.01 1.13
C GLU A 402 19.93 13.40 1.00
N PRO A 403 19.38 12.81 2.09
CA PRO A 403 17.99 12.38 2.13
C PRO A 403 17.08 13.52 1.69
N VAL A 404 16.07 13.24 0.89
CA VAL A 404 15.13 14.28 0.45
C VAL A 404 14.51 14.97 1.66
N ALA A 405 14.93 16.20 1.89
CA ALA A 405 14.54 16.94 3.07
C ALA A 405 13.06 17.38 3.02
N PRO A 406 12.20 16.70 3.76
CA PRO A 406 11.37 17.38 4.74
C PRO A 406 11.57 16.80 6.16
N PHE A 407 12.69 16.15 6.42
CA PHE A 407 12.90 15.49 7.71
C PHE A 407 13.30 16.44 8.85
N ALA A 408 13.91 17.58 8.56
CA ALA A 408 14.30 18.54 9.58
C ALA A 408 13.11 19.07 10.40
N PRO A 409 11.95 19.46 9.80
CA PRO A 409 10.78 19.89 10.57
C PRO A 409 10.14 18.78 11.40
N ILE A 410 10.15 17.54 10.89
CA ILE A 410 9.51 16.38 11.54
C ILE A 410 10.33 15.96 12.76
N VAL A 411 11.64 15.83 12.60
CA VAL A 411 12.55 15.56 13.72
C VAL A 411 12.46 16.66 14.76
N GLN A 412 12.43 17.91 14.34
CA GLN A 412 12.29 19.05 15.25
C GLN A 412 10.95 19.01 15.98
N SER A 413 9.83 18.77 15.30
CA SER A 413 8.52 18.69 15.95
C SER A 413 8.40 17.47 16.89
N TYR A 414 9.07 16.37 16.59
CA TYR A 414 9.14 15.21 17.46
C TYR A 414 9.98 15.52 18.70
N TRP A 415 11.14 16.13 18.53
CA TRP A 415 12.00 16.56 19.65
C TRP A 415 11.37 17.69 20.47
N ASP A 416 10.66 18.62 19.84
CA ASP A 416 9.90 19.67 20.54
C ASP A 416 8.75 19.07 21.36
N LYS A 417 8.07 18.04 20.86
CA LYS A 417 7.08 17.29 21.63
C LYS A 417 7.72 16.46 22.76
N MET A 418 8.91 15.91 22.54
CA MET A 418 9.68 15.19 23.57
C MET A 418 10.29 16.12 24.62
N SER A 419 10.67 17.35 24.26
CA SER A 419 11.21 18.34 25.21
C SER A 419 10.16 18.86 26.19
N VAL A 420 8.87 18.66 25.92
CA VAL A 420 7.77 18.91 26.85
C VAL A 420 7.65 17.82 27.92
N PHE A 421 8.20 16.62 27.69
CA PHE A 421 8.43 15.67 28.76
C PHE A 421 9.74 16.05 29.47
N GLU A 422 9.66 16.95 30.47
CA GLU A 422 10.72 17.00 31.47
C GLU A 422 10.89 15.58 32.00
N LEU A 423 12.00 14.94 31.61
CA LEU A 423 12.47 13.72 32.25
C LEU A 423 12.75 14.10 33.69
N THR A 424 11.76 13.93 34.54
CA THR A 424 11.98 14.00 35.99
C THR A 424 13.06 13.00 36.35
N LYS A 425 13.84 13.31 37.40
CA LYS A 425 14.95 12.46 37.85
C LYS A 425 14.57 10.97 38.02
N ASP A 426 13.28 10.68 38.23
CA ASP A 426 12.75 9.34 38.42
C ASP A 426 12.59 8.53 37.13
N THR A 427 12.44 9.16 35.98
CA THR A 427 12.37 8.45 34.69
C THR A 427 13.74 8.07 34.14
N ARG A 428 14.81 8.68 34.60
CA ARG A 428 16.19 8.28 34.23
C ARG A 428 16.64 6.95 34.82
N ASN A 429 16.02 6.51 35.90
CA ASN A 429 16.37 5.26 36.57
C ASN A 429 15.56 4.04 36.09
N GLN A 430 14.60 4.23 35.16
CA GLN A 430 13.82 3.13 34.60
C GLN A 430 14.32 2.64 33.23
N VAL A 431 15.39 3.21 32.70
CA VAL A 431 15.98 2.85 31.40
C VAL A 431 17.32 2.10 31.57
N SER A 432 17.69 1.75 32.78
CA SER A 432 18.97 1.09 33.08
C SER A 432 18.82 -0.23 33.87
N ASP A 433 17.88 -1.11 33.42
CA ASP A 433 17.92 -2.54 33.78
C ASP A 433 17.37 -3.38 32.58
#